data_d55dd49ebd4204a5f4fe9e4683201888
#
_entry.id   d55dd49ebd4204a5f4fe9e4683201888
#
_cell.length_a   1.000
_cell.length_b   1.000
_cell.length_c   1.000
_cell.angle_alpha   90.00
_cell.angle_beta   90.00
_cell.angle_gamma   90.00
#
_symmetry.space_group_name_H-M   'P 1'
#
loop_
_entity.id
_entity.type
_entity.pdbx_description
1 polymer ?
#
loop_
_entity_poly.entity_id
_entity_poly.type
_entity_poly.pdbx_seq_one_letter_code
_entity_poly.pdbx_strand_id
1 'polypeptide(L)'
;MSRLCIVTLLFNLYEEYIMRNAGLDEAQPGIKIARRNINNLRHADDTTFLAESEEELKSLLMKVKEESEKADLKLNIQKMKIMASSPITSWQIDGETMETVTDFIFLGSKITSGGDSSHEIKRCLLLGRKPMTNLDSILKSRDITLLTKVRLVKAMRFQ
;
A
#
# COMPACT_ATOMS: atom_id res chain seq x y z
N MET A 1 23.69 13.02 8.32
CA MET A 1 22.27 12.70 8.04
C MET A 1 21.81 13.57 6.88
N SER A 2 21.32 13.00 5.79
CA SER A 2 20.87 13.82 4.65
C SER A 2 19.56 14.53 4.98
N ARG A 3 19.34 15.72 4.41
CA ARG A 3 18.07 16.50 4.58
C ARG A 3 16.82 15.66 4.24
N LEU A 4 16.94 14.77 3.28
CA LEU A 4 15.85 13.88 2.85
C LEU A 4 15.39 12.94 3.99
N CYS A 5 16.31 12.41 4.78
CA CYS A 5 15.99 11.50 5.89
C CYS A 5 15.21 12.20 7.02
N ILE A 6 15.51 13.47 7.28
CA ILE A 6 14.83 14.27 8.30
C ILE A 6 13.37 14.57 7.86
N VAL A 7 13.17 14.93 6.60
CA VAL A 7 11.82 15.23 6.06
C VAL A 7 10.91 14.00 6.16
N THR A 8 11.40 12.82 5.78
CA THR A 8 10.62 11.57 5.88
C THR A 8 10.27 11.23 7.33
N LEU A 9 11.21 11.41 8.27
CA LEU A 9 10.94 11.18 9.69
C LEU A 9 9.88 12.15 10.25
N LEU A 10 9.95 13.42 9.89
CA LEU A 10 8.96 14.42 10.30
C LEU A 10 7.59 14.10 9.71
N PHE A 11 7.51 13.71 8.45
CA PHE A 11 6.26 13.32 7.81
C PHE A 11 5.61 12.13 8.53
N ASN A 12 6.37 11.08 8.82
CA ASN A 12 5.87 9.91 9.54
C ASN A 12 5.40 10.25 10.97
N LEU A 13 6.05 11.20 11.65
CA LEU A 13 5.59 11.67 12.96
C LEU A 13 4.28 12.46 12.87
N TYR A 14 4.12 13.29 11.84
CA TYR A 14 2.88 14.01 11.57
C TYR A 14 1.73 13.07 11.23
N GLU A 15 1.97 12.09 10.38
CA GLU A 15 0.99 11.06 10.04
C GLU A 15 0.55 10.28 11.29
N GLU A 16 1.49 9.84 12.10
CA GLU A 16 1.19 9.12 13.35
C GLU A 16 0.39 9.98 14.33
N TYR A 17 0.71 11.28 14.45
CA TYR A 17 -0.04 12.22 15.28
C TYR A 17 -1.48 12.36 14.81
N ILE A 18 -1.71 12.55 13.52
CA ILE A 18 -3.05 12.66 12.93
C ILE A 18 -3.85 11.38 13.16
N MET A 19 -3.27 10.22 12.89
CA MET A 19 -3.96 8.94 13.00
C MET A 19 -4.33 8.60 14.46
N ARG A 20 -3.46 8.93 15.41
CA ARG A 20 -3.78 8.78 16.85
C ARG A 20 -4.91 9.69 17.29
N ASN A 21 -4.91 10.96 16.87
CA ASN A 21 -5.96 11.91 17.22
C ASN A 21 -7.29 11.57 16.53
N ALA A 22 -7.26 11.02 15.31
CA ALA A 22 -8.43 10.49 14.63
C ALA A 22 -8.99 9.22 15.32
N GLY A 23 -8.28 8.69 16.33
CA GLY A 23 -8.70 7.50 17.08
C GLY A 23 -8.67 6.23 16.26
N LEU A 24 -7.78 6.13 15.27
CA LEU A 24 -7.65 4.96 14.39
C LEU A 24 -6.80 3.87 15.06
N ASP A 25 -7.24 3.45 16.24
CA ASP A 25 -6.70 2.31 16.97
C ASP A 25 -7.43 1.00 16.58
N GLU A 26 -6.98 -0.13 17.13
CA GLU A 26 -7.58 -1.45 16.87
C GLU A 26 -9.05 -1.57 17.31
N ALA A 27 -9.58 -0.63 18.10
CA ALA A 27 -10.96 -0.61 18.58
C ALA A 27 -11.95 -0.04 17.54
N GLN A 28 -11.45 0.67 16.52
CA GLN A 28 -12.30 1.24 15.47
C GLN A 28 -12.71 0.18 14.43
N PRO A 29 -13.86 0.37 13.76
CA PRO A 29 -14.28 -0.48 12.64
C PRO A 29 -13.19 -0.65 11.60
N GLY A 30 -13.10 -1.84 11.03
CA GLY A 30 -12.12 -2.21 10.01
C GLY A 30 -12.34 -3.66 9.59
N ILE A 31 -11.53 -4.18 8.70
CA ILE A 31 -11.62 -5.57 8.27
C ILE A 31 -10.85 -6.51 9.20
N LYS A 32 -11.38 -7.71 9.43
CA LYS A 32 -10.74 -8.72 10.26
C LYS A 32 -9.80 -9.60 9.46
N ILE A 33 -8.48 -9.46 9.71
CA ILE A 33 -7.45 -10.30 9.11
C ILE A 33 -6.73 -11.06 10.23
N ALA A 34 -6.70 -12.37 10.17
CA ALA A 34 -6.03 -13.23 11.16
C ALA A 34 -6.38 -12.89 12.63
N ARG A 35 -7.65 -12.62 12.92
CA ARG A 35 -8.21 -12.22 14.24
C ARG A 35 -7.82 -10.82 14.71
N ARG A 36 -7.14 -10.03 13.89
CA ARG A 36 -6.85 -8.62 14.16
C ARG A 36 -7.79 -7.75 13.34
N ASN A 37 -8.25 -6.66 13.94
CA ASN A 37 -9.01 -5.65 13.23
C ASN A 37 -8.02 -4.67 12.59
N ILE A 38 -8.11 -4.50 11.28
CA ILE A 38 -7.23 -3.63 10.51
C ILE A 38 -8.10 -2.61 9.79
N ASN A 39 -7.95 -1.35 10.13
CA ASN A 39 -8.69 -0.24 9.54
C ASN A 39 -7.80 0.66 8.67
N ASN A 40 -6.49 0.56 8.77
CA ASN A 40 -5.54 1.26 7.92
C ASN A 40 -4.26 0.46 7.70
N LEU A 41 -3.62 0.72 6.56
CA LEU A 41 -2.26 0.27 6.24
C LEU A 41 -1.46 1.49 5.81
N ARG A 42 -0.29 1.68 6.41
CA ARG A 42 0.56 2.86 6.18
C ARG A 42 1.97 2.46 5.79
N HIS A 43 2.51 3.15 4.80
CA HIS A 43 3.90 3.03 4.41
C HIS A 43 4.39 4.31 3.76
N ALA A 44 5.28 5.02 4.43
CA ALA A 44 5.76 6.34 4.02
C ALA A 44 4.58 7.31 3.76
N ASP A 45 4.39 7.76 2.54
CA ASP A 45 3.32 8.65 2.09
C ASP A 45 2.07 7.92 1.56
N ASP A 46 2.13 6.58 1.49
CA ASP A 46 1.00 5.76 1.05
C ASP A 46 0.16 5.27 2.24
N THR A 47 -1.08 5.70 2.31
CA THR A 47 -2.06 5.25 3.32
C THR A 47 -3.28 4.65 2.66
N THR A 48 -3.69 3.48 3.11
CA THR A 48 -4.90 2.78 2.69
C THR A 48 -5.83 2.60 3.87
N PHE A 49 -7.08 3.04 3.77
CA PHE A 49 -8.12 2.81 4.75
C PHE A 49 -8.97 1.60 4.37
N LEU A 50 -9.36 0.81 5.36
CA LEU A 50 -10.08 -0.44 5.21
C LEU A 50 -11.31 -0.43 6.12
N ALA A 51 -12.49 -0.77 5.57
CA ALA A 51 -13.73 -0.88 6.32
C ALA A 51 -14.63 -1.96 5.71
N GLU A 52 -15.57 -2.47 6.48
CA GLU A 52 -16.55 -3.46 6.03
C GLU A 52 -17.74 -2.80 5.31
N SER A 53 -18.00 -1.51 5.55
CA SER A 53 -19.08 -0.74 4.91
C SER A 53 -18.61 0.61 4.38
N GLU A 54 -19.41 1.19 3.49
CA GLU A 54 -19.19 2.51 2.91
C GLU A 54 -19.28 3.61 3.99
N GLU A 55 -20.25 3.48 4.89
CA GLU A 55 -20.48 4.44 5.99
C GLU A 55 -19.31 4.46 6.96
N GLU A 56 -18.78 3.28 7.30
CA GLU A 56 -17.59 3.17 8.14
C GLU A 56 -16.38 3.81 7.48
N LEU A 57 -16.13 3.51 6.20
CA LEU A 57 -15.02 4.09 5.46
C LEU A 57 -15.13 5.61 5.39
N LYS A 58 -16.33 6.13 5.15
CA LYS A 58 -16.61 7.57 5.13
C LYS A 58 -16.35 8.21 6.49
N SER A 59 -16.82 7.56 7.57
CA SER A 59 -16.59 8.02 8.94
C SER A 59 -15.09 8.09 9.28
N LEU A 60 -14.32 7.04 8.93
CA LEU A 60 -12.87 7.01 9.13
C LEU A 60 -12.19 8.15 8.39
N LEU A 61 -12.53 8.33 7.12
CA LEU A 61 -11.91 9.35 6.27
C LEU A 61 -12.24 10.78 6.72
N MET A 62 -13.48 11.02 7.18
CA MET A 62 -13.87 12.32 7.72
C MET A 62 -13.11 12.66 9.00
N LYS A 63 -12.89 11.71 9.90
CA LYS A 63 -12.06 11.90 11.11
C LYS A 63 -10.61 12.27 10.75
N VAL A 64 -10.01 11.53 9.81
CA VAL A 64 -8.64 11.81 9.35
C VAL A 64 -8.55 13.17 8.70
N LYS A 65 -9.54 13.54 7.89
CA LYS A 65 -9.61 14.86 7.26
C LYS A 65 -9.64 15.98 8.32
N GLU A 66 -10.52 15.86 9.29
CA GLU A 66 -10.68 16.84 10.38
C GLU A 66 -9.37 17.01 11.17
N GLU A 67 -8.71 15.92 11.54
CA GLU A 67 -7.44 15.97 12.26
C GLU A 67 -6.28 16.49 11.37
N SER A 68 -6.30 16.19 10.08
CA SER A 68 -5.33 16.71 9.12
C SER A 68 -5.48 18.25 8.96
N GLU A 69 -6.70 18.74 8.88
CA GLU A 69 -6.98 20.19 8.78
C GLU A 69 -6.54 20.95 10.04
N LYS A 70 -6.67 20.34 11.23
CA LYS A 70 -6.13 20.92 12.49
C LYS A 70 -4.59 21.02 12.48
N ALA A 71 -3.93 20.19 11.69
CA ALA A 71 -2.48 20.19 11.49
C ALA A 71 -2.04 21.01 10.26
N ASP A 72 -2.93 21.85 9.69
CA ASP A 72 -2.70 22.61 8.45
C ASP A 72 -2.36 21.75 7.22
N LEU A 73 -2.75 20.46 7.24
CA LEU A 73 -2.59 19.52 6.12
C LEU A 73 -3.93 19.30 5.43
N LYS A 74 -3.93 19.32 4.09
CA LYS A 74 -5.13 19.06 3.29
C LYS A 74 -5.00 17.70 2.59
N LEU A 75 -6.03 16.87 2.72
CA LEU A 75 -6.14 15.64 1.95
C LEU A 75 -6.33 15.97 0.47
N ASN A 76 -5.57 15.31 -0.39
CA ASN A 76 -5.70 15.46 -1.83
C ASN A 76 -6.74 14.44 -2.36
N ILE A 77 -8.01 14.82 -2.33
CA ILE A 77 -9.14 13.96 -2.73
C ILE A 77 -9.00 13.51 -4.19
N GLN A 78 -8.47 14.35 -5.07
CA GLN A 78 -8.27 14.01 -6.49
C GLN A 78 -7.26 12.87 -6.73
N LYS A 79 -6.34 12.65 -5.80
CA LYS A 79 -5.41 11.51 -5.85
C LYS A 79 -5.91 10.27 -5.13
N MET A 80 -6.99 10.39 -4.36
CA MET A 80 -7.56 9.26 -3.64
C MET A 80 -8.35 8.38 -4.59
N LYS A 81 -8.27 7.07 -4.33
CA LYS A 81 -9.00 6.06 -5.09
C LYS A 81 -9.77 5.18 -4.14
N ILE A 82 -10.94 4.77 -4.56
CA ILE A 82 -11.78 3.85 -3.81
C ILE A 82 -11.93 2.52 -4.56
N MET A 83 -11.84 1.43 -3.83
CA MET A 83 -12.09 0.10 -4.33
C MET A 83 -13.06 -0.62 -3.39
N ALA A 84 -14.07 -1.28 -3.96
CA ALA A 84 -14.98 -2.13 -3.20
C ALA A 84 -15.18 -3.48 -3.88
N SER A 85 -15.57 -4.48 -3.10
CA SER A 85 -15.93 -5.81 -3.59
C SER A 85 -17.30 -5.83 -4.30
N SER A 86 -18.17 -4.87 -3.98
CA SER A 86 -19.47 -4.66 -4.65
C SER A 86 -19.42 -3.41 -5.53
N PRO A 87 -20.25 -3.33 -6.59
CA PRO A 87 -20.29 -2.16 -7.45
C PRO A 87 -20.69 -0.91 -6.67
N ILE A 88 -19.84 0.11 -6.67
CA ILE A 88 -20.14 1.45 -6.18
C ILE A 88 -20.45 2.33 -7.38
N THR A 89 -21.60 3.01 -7.38
CA THR A 89 -22.03 3.87 -8.48
C THR A 89 -21.31 5.22 -8.50
N SER A 90 -21.11 5.83 -7.34
CA SER A 90 -20.30 7.04 -7.18
C SER A 90 -19.99 7.26 -5.70
N TRP A 91 -18.82 7.75 -5.40
CA TRP A 91 -18.43 8.11 -4.04
C TRP A 91 -17.98 9.55 -3.99
N GLN A 92 -18.56 10.32 -3.07
CA GLN A 92 -18.28 11.74 -2.95
C GLN A 92 -17.89 12.11 -1.52
N ILE A 93 -16.90 12.97 -1.42
CA ILE A 93 -16.47 13.61 -0.18
C ILE A 93 -16.46 15.12 -0.44
N ASP A 94 -17.18 15.90 0.36
CA ASP A 94 -17.28 17.36 0.24
C ASP A 94 -17.66 17.84 -1.17
N GLY A 95 -18.47 17.10 -1.88
CA GLY A 95 -18.88 17.42 -3.24
C GLY A 95 -17.86 17.02 -4.33
N GLU A 96 -16.69 16.54 -3.98
CA GLU A 96 -15.72 16.00 -4.93
C GLU A 96 -15.94 14.49 -5.12
N THR A 97 -15.97 14.06 -6.39
CA THR A 97 -16.14 12.63 -6.74
C THR A 97 -14.79 11.94 -6.74
N MET A 98 -14.68 10.82 -6.03
CA MET A 98 -13.49 9.98 -6.02
C MET A 98 -13.47 9.01 -7.19
N GLU A 99 -12.26 8.71 -7.69
CA GLU A 99 -12.04 7.69 -8.71
C GLU A 99 -12.31 6.29 -8.13
N THR A 100 -13.27 5.56 -8.73
CA THR A 100 -13.50 4.15 -8.40
C THR A 100 -12.62 3.27 -9.26
N VAL A 101 -11.85 2.38 -8.64
CA VAL A 101 -10.93 1.47 -9.33
C VAL A 101 -11.26 0.01 -9.01
N THR A 102 -10.97 -0.88 -9.94
CA THR A 102 -11.12 -2.33 -9.77
C THR A 102 -9.86 -2.99 -9.23
N ASP A 103 -8.74 -2.31 -9.33
CA ASP A 103 -7.45 -2.74 -8.82
C ASP A 103 -6.54 -1.55 -8.52
N PHE A 104 -5.59 -1.75 -7.63
CA PHE A 104 -4.51 -0.80 -7.36
C PHE A 104 -3.25 -1.52 -6.90
N ILE A 105 -2.12 -0.80 -6.95
CA ILE A 105 -0.83 -1.33 -6.49
C ILE A 105 -0.50 -0.70 -5.15
N PHE A 106 -0.34 -1.53 -4.11
CA PHE A 106 0.11 -1.12 -2.79
C PHE A 106 1.38 -1.88 -2.43
N LEU A 107 2.45 -1.16 -2.09
CA LEU A 107 3.77 -1.74 -1.77
C LEU A 107 4.27 -2.75 -2.82
N GLY A 108 4.05 -2.42 -4.09
CA GLY A 108 4.45 -3.29 -5.19
C GLY A 108 3.55 -4.51 -5.43
N SER A 109 2.51 -4.74 -4.63
CA SER A 109 1.55 -5.83 -4.81
C SER A 109 0.25 -5.32 -5.43
N LYS A 110 -0.26 -6.02 -6.43
CA LYS A 110 -1.53 -5.71 -7.08
C LYS A 110 -2.69 -6.30 -6.27
N ILE A 111 -3.55 -5.43 -5.78
CA ILE A 111 -4.79 -5.79 -5.05
C ILE A 111 -5.96 -5.59 -6.01
N THR A 112 -6.90 -6.55 -6.03
CA THR A 112 -8.08 -6.54 -6.90
C THR A 112 -9.35 -6.59 -6.07
N SER A 113 -10.41 -5.94 -6.53
CA SER A 113 -11.72 -5.92 -5.86
C SER A 113 -12.35 -7.31 -5.69
N GLY A 114 -12.08 -8.23 -6.61
CA GLY A 114 -12.55 -9.62 -6.54
C GLY A 114 -11.75 -10.52 -5.59
N GLY A 115 -10.67 -10.03 -4.95
CA GLY A 115 -9.82 -10.82 -4.05
C GLY A 115 -9.00 -11.92 -4.75
N ASP A 116 -8.99 -11.96 -6.09
CA ASP A 116 -8.22 -12.95 -6.84
C ASP A 116 -6.74 -12.58 -6.90
N SER A 117 -5.93 -13.36 -6.19
CA SER A 117 -4.46 -13.22 -6.17
C SER A 117 -3.76 -13.88 -7.35
N SER A 118 -4.46 -14.62 -8.22
CA SER A 118 -3.85 -15.38 -9.32
C SER A 118 -3.08 -14.50 -10.29
N HIS A 119 -3.62 -13.31 -10.59
CA HIS A 119 -2.96 -12.33 -11.45
C HIS A 119 -1.68 -11.77 -10.81
N GLU A 120 -1.72 -11.50 -9.51
CA GLU A 120 -0.56 -11.00 -8.76
C GLU A 120 0.54 -12.07 -8.68
N ILE A 121 0.19 -13.32 -8.39
CA ILE A 121 1.14 -14.43 -8.39
C ILE A 121 1.82 -14.56 -9.76
N LYS A 122 1.05 -14.54 -10.85
CA LYS A 122 1.61 -14.59 -12.22
C LYS A 122 2.52 -13.39 -12.49
N ARG A 123 2.12 -12.18 -12.09
CA ARG A 123 2.93 -10.97 -12.24
C ARG A 123 4.25 -11.08 -11.48
N CYS A 124 4.23 -11.50 -10.22
CA CYS A 124 5.42 -11.69 -9.41
C CYS A 124 6.35 -12.76 -9.99
N LEU A 125 5.81 -13.87 -10.49
CA LEU A 125 6.60 -14.90 -11.18
C LEU A 125 7.27 -14.36 -12.43
N LEU A 126 6.58 -13.55 -13.25
CA LEU A 126 7.17 -12.93 -14.44
C LEU A 126 8.25 -11.90 -14.07
N LEU A 127 8.02 -11.08 -13.04
CA LEU A 127 9.02 -10.14 -12.55
C LEU A 127 10.27 -10.86 -12.02
N GLY A 128 10.12 -11.95 -11.29
CA GLY A 128 11.23 -12.77 -10.82
C GLY A 128 11.96 -13.51 -11.94
N ARG A 129 11.23 -13.96 -13.00
CA ARG A 129 11.80 -14.67 -14.14
C ARG A 129 12.70 -13.77 -15.00
N LYS A 130 12.31 -12.51 -15.22
CA LYS A 130 13.07 -11.58 -16.07
C LYS A 130 14.54 -11.38 -15.63
N PRO A 131 14.83 -11.06 -14.35
CA PRO A 131 16.20 -10.99 -13.85
C PRO A 131 16.96 -12.33 -13.99
N MET A 132 16.31 -13.45 -13.71
CA MET A 132 16.94 -14.78 -13.85
C MET A 132 17.32 -15.09 -15.29
N THR A 133 16.47 -14.69 -16.26
CA THR A 133 16.79 -14.84 -17.69
C THR A 133 17.98 -13.97 -18.09
N ASN A 134 18.07 -12.76 -17.57
CA ASN A 134 19.22 -11.86 -17.83
C ASN A 134 20.53 -12.41 -17.29
N LEU A 135 20.48 -13.26 -16.24
CA LEU A 135 21.65 -13.91 -15.65
C LEU A 135 21.96 -15.29 -16.26
N ASP A 136 21.19 -15.74 -17.23
CA ASP A 136 21.30 -17.10 -17.76
C ASP A 136 22.72 -17.41 -18.28
N SER A 137 23.37 -16.47 -18.96
CA SER A 137 24.76 -16.59 -19.42
C SER A 137 25.74 -16.79 -18.25
N ILE A 138 25.58 -16.04 -17.16
CA ILE A 138 26.42 -16.13 -15.96
C ILE A 138 26.15 -17.45 -15.23
N LEU A 139 24.89 -17.84 -15.07
CA LEU A 139 24.51 -19.05 -14.36
C LEU A 139 24.92 -20.31 -15.11
N LYS A 140 24.97 -20.27 -16.46
CA LYS A 140 25.45 -21.37 -17.32
C LYS A 140 26.96 -21.40 -17.53
N SER A 141 27.68 -20.30 -17.26
CA SER A 141 29.13 -20.25 -17.42
C SER A 141 29.82 -21.31 -16.55
N ARG A 142 30.78 -22.03 -17.12
CA ARG A 142 31.65 -23.00 -16.41
C ARG A 142 32.77 -22.33 -15.64
N ASP A 143 33.14 -21.10 -16.00
CA ASP A 143 34.25 -20.36 -15.39
C ASP A 143 33.86 -19.72 -14.05
N ILE A 144 32.55 -19.67 -13.74
CA ILE A 144 32.02 -19.09 -12.51
C ILE A 144 31.70 -20.21 -11.52
N THR A 145 32.29 -20.13 -10.32
CA THR A 145 32.08 -21.15 -9.28
C THR A 145 30.63 -21.19 -8.78
N LEU A 146 30.16 -22.36 -8.36
CA LEU A 146 28.82 -22.53 -7.81
C LEU A 146 28.56 -21.59 -6.62
N LEU A 147 29.57 -21.38 -5.77
CA LEU A 147 29.48 -20.48 -4.61
C LEU A 147 29.15 -19.02 -5.04
N THR A 148 29.81 -18.54 -6.10
CA THR A 148 29.56 -17.21 -6.65
C THR A 148 28.14 -17.10 -7.24
N LYS A 149 27.70 -18.12 -7.97
CA LYS A 149 26.33 -18.18 -8.53
C LYS A 149 25.28 -18.13 -7.42
N VAL A 150 25.47 -18.89 -6.33
CA VAL A 150 24.56 -18.88 -5.18
C VAL A 150 24.52 -17.52 -4.49
N ARG A 151 25.67 -16.86 -4.32
CA ARG A 151 25.75 -15.51 -3.75
C ARG A 151 25.00 -14.49 -4.62
N LEU A 152 25.16 -14.57 -5.94
CA LEU A 152 24.47 -13.70 -6.88
C LEU A 152 22.93 -13.86 -6.79
N VAL A 153 22.42 -15.10 -6.81
CA VAL A 153 20.98 -15.36 -6.67
C VAL A 153 20.45 -14.91 -5.31
N LYS A 154 21.21 -15.10 -4.24
CA LYS A 154 20.83 -14.59 -2.90
C LYS A 154 20.75 -13.07 -2.86
N ALA A 155 21.70 -12.36 -3.46
CA ALA A 155 21.71 -10.89 -3.49
C ALA A 155 20.47 -10.32 -4.22
N MET A 156 19.96 -11.02 -5.24
CA MET A 156 18.76 -10.59 -5.98
C MET A 156 17.43 -10.84 -5.25
N ARG A 157 17.44 -11.67 -4.21
CA ARG A 157 16.22 -11.99 -3.44
C ARG A 157 15.82 -10.87 -2.47
N PHE A 158 16.68 -9.89 -2.23
CA PHE A 158 16.50 -8.83 -1.24
C PHE A 158 16.37 -7.42 -1.86
N GLN A 159 15.96 -7.32 -3.13
CA GLN A 159 15.61 -6.04 -3.76
C GLN A 159 14.09 -5.89 -3.91
#